data_f74520aa95d6eba0135bc0ebcb09dceb
#
_entry.id   f74520aa95d6eba0135bc0ebcb09dceb
#
_cell.length_a   1.000
_cell.length_b   1.000
_cell.length_c   1.000
_cell.angle_alpha   90.00
_cell.angle_beta   90.00
_cell.angle_gamma   90.00
#
_symmetry.space_group_name_H-M   'P 1'
#
loop_
_entity.id
_entity.type
_entity.pdbx_description
1 polymer ?
#
loop_
_entity_poly.entity_id
_entity_poly.type
_entity_poly.pdbx_seq_one_letter_code
_entity_poly.pdbx_strand_id
1 'polypeptide(L)'
;MTGSGVGRYTACAIASIAYSEGVGLVDGNVSRVLARLRRIGADITSPLTTQLTWRLAGDLVDTERPGDFNQSMMELGATVCTPKNPDCGECPLREHCGARDKTQDIENCNLCLTRDQYEPQLGVTNYPRKSKKTLSREQETLVVVVSCEGGENGEKKYLMERRPKTGLLADLLQFPSLELPAGQETKEADKLNLLTEKLTELNIYDPVIHRVDDLVHVFSHIKMTYTVYTCHTDQLLDGLLFTEEEFESCGTSTAMKKVFKCFKNQKNLQRKKKKVEKEPDKKQPNIKSFFKVKNC
;
A
#
# COMPACT_ATOMS: atom_id res chain seq x y z
N MET A 1 -9.54 3.36 -26.12
CA MET A 1 -8.61 2.27 -25.74
C MET A 1 -8.83 1.91 -24.28
N THR A 2 -9.52 0.81 -24.01
CA THR A 2 -9.70 0.27 -22.65
C THR A 2 -9.04 -1.11 -22.62
N GLY A 3 -7.71 -1.11 -22.51
CA GLY A 3 -6.98 -2.33 -22.19
C GLY A 3 -7.23 -2.69 -20.73
N SER A 4 -7.46 -3.97 -20.42
CA SER A 4 -7.59 -4.46 -19.06
C SER A 4 -6.37 -4.06 -18.24
N GLY A 5 -6.57 -3.34 -17.14
CA GLY A 5 -5.49 -2.87 -16.25
C GLY A 5 -4.94 -1.47 -16.52
N VAL A 6 -5.41 -0.76 -17.55
CA VAL A 6 -4.97 0.62 -17.87
C VAL A 6 -6.08 1.61 -17.52
N GLY A 7 -5.86 2.42 -16.47
CA GLY A 7 -6.79 3.49 -16.07
C GLY A 7 -6.71 4.71 -16.99
N ARG A 8 -7.72 5.61 -16.89
CA ARG A 8 -7.83 6.82 -17.74
C ARG A 8 -6.56 7.68 -17.71
N TYR A 9 -5.97 7.89 -16.53
CA TYR A 9 -4.70 8.63 -16.40
C TYR A 9 -3.59 8.01 -17.25
N THR A 10 -3.35 6.71 -17.09
CA THR A 10 -2.27 6.00 -17.80
C THR A 10 -2.52 5.99 -19.31
N ALA A 11 -3.78 5.80 -19.73
CA ALA A 11 -4.15 5.85 -21.15
C ALA A 11 -3.87 7.23 -21.77
N CYS A 12 -4.27 8.31 -21.10
CA CYS A 12 -4.02 9.68 -21.58
C CYS A 12 -2.52 10.05 -21.54
N ALA A 13 -1.77 9.56 -20.53
CA ALA A 13 -0.33 9.77 -20.46
C ALA A 13 0.39 9.12 -21.64
N ILE A 14 0.08 7.87 -21.93
CA ILE A 14 0.66 7.17 -23.08
C ILE A 14 0.27 7.87 -24.38
N ALA A 15 -1.02 8.20 -24.57
CA ALA A 15 -1.52 8.81 -25.78
C ALA A 15 -0.84 10.18 -26.06
N SER A 16 -0.76 11.05 -25.05
CA SER A 16 -0.19 12.38 -25.24
C SER A 16 1.34 12.41 -25.31
N ILE A 17 2.02 11.61 -24.49
CA ILE A 17 3.49 11.66 -24.36
C ILE A 17 4.17 10.80 -25.45
N ALA A 18 3.65 9.60 -25.71
CA ALA A 18 4.28 8.68 -26.64
C ALA A 18 3.73 8.78 -28.09
N TYR A 19 2.48 9.22 -28.23
CA TYR A 19 1.79 9.26 -29.53
C TYR A 19 1.36 10.66 -29.96
N SER A 20 1.69 11.70 -29.18
CA SER A 20 1.35 13.11 -29.48
C SER A 20 -0.14 13.35 -29.73
N GLU A 21 -1.00 12.55 -29.12
CA GLU A 21 -2.45 12.75 -29.18
C GLU A 21 -2.85 13.94 -28.31
N GLY A 22 -3.68 14.85 -28.86
CA GLY A 22 -4.16 16.08 -28.19
C GLY A 22 -5.17 15.79 -27.08
N VAL A 23 -4.78 15.04 -26.06
CA VAL A 23 -5.64 14.65 -24.92
C VAL A 23 -5.08 15.21 -23.62
N GLY A 24 -5.95 15.82 -22.81
CA GLY A 24 -5.60 16.31 -21.49
C GLY A 24 -5.43 15.18 -20.49
N LEU A 25 -4.55 15.39 -19.51
CA LEU A 25 -4.20 14.45 -18.47
C LEU A 25 -4.48 15.06 -17.10
N VAL A 26 -5.00 14.26 -16.17
CA VAL A 26 -5.30 14.71 -14.80
C VAL A 26 -4.75 13.71 -13.79
N ASP A 27 -3.76 14.17 -13.01
CA ASP A 27 -3.31 13.55 -11.77
C ASP A 27 -3.66 14.43 -10.57
N GLY A 28 -3.17 14.09 -9.38
CA GLY A 28 -3.38 14.90 -8.17
C GLY A 28 -2.73 16.29 -8.24
N ASN A 29 -1.63 16.45 -8.99
CA ASN A 29 -0.93 17.72 -9.19
C ASN A 29 -1.72 18.63 -10.13
N VAL A 30 -2.08 18.10 -11.29
CA VAL A 30 -2.89 18.83 -12.29
C VAL A 30 -4.24 19.23 -11.71
N SER A 31 -4.93 18.34 -11.00
CA SER A 31 -6.18 18.65 -10.33
C SER A 31 -6.04 19.82 -9.37
N ARG A 32 -4.98 19.88 -8.59
CA ARG A 32 -4.70 20.98 -7.66
C ARG A 32 -4.40 22.28 -8.37
N VAL A 33 -3.58 22.25 -9.43
CA VAL A 33 -3.28 23.43 -10.24
C VAL A 33 -4.56 24.01 -10.83
N LEU A 34 -5.37 23.18 -11.50
CA LEU A 34 -6.64 23.60 -12.09
C LEU A 34 -7.63 24.13 -11.05
N ALA A 35 -7.71 23.48 -9.88
CA ALA A 35 -8.56 23.92 -8.80
C ALA A 35 -8.17 25.34 -8.31
N ARG A 36 -6.87 25.63 -8.19
CA ARG A 36 -6.38 26.97 -7.81
C ARG A 36 -6.56 28.00 -8.91
N LEU A 37 -6.25 27.64 -10.14
CA LEU A 37 -6.45 28.55 -11.29
C LEU A 37 -7.91 28.99 -11.43
N ARG A 38 -8.86 28.07 -11.22
CA ARG A 38 -10.29 28.30 -11.44
C ARG A 38 -11.08 28.50 -10.15
N ARG A 39 -10.42 28.61 -8.98
CA ARG A 39 -11.07 28.75 -7.64
C ARG A 39 -12.07 27.63 -7.34
N ILE A 40 -11.78 26.40 -7.74
CA ILE A 40 -12.65 25.26 -7.45
C ILE A 40 -12.43 24.85 -6.00
N GLY A 41 -13.38 25.21 -5.13
CA GLY A 41 -13.34 24.96 -3.71
C GLY A 41 -14.06 23.69 -3.26
N ALA A 42 -14.66 22.97 -4.20
CA ALA A 42 -15.30 21.68 -3.89
C ALA A 42 -14.29 20.58 -3.62
N ASP A 43 -14.77 19.48 -3.06
CA ASP A 43 -13.98 18.27 -2.86
C ASP A 43 -13.47 17.73 -4.22
N ILE A 44 -12.14 17.65 -4.35
CA ILE A 44 -11.49 17.24 -5.59
C ILE A 44 -11.80 15.79 -5.98
N THR A 45 -12.21 14.97 -5.01
CA THR A 45 -12.56 13.55 -5.22
C THR A 45 -14.00 13.34 -5.62
N SER A 46 -14.83 14.41 -5.54
CA SER A 46 -16.24 14.30 -5.95
C SER A 46 -16.35 14.02 -7.45
N PRO A 47 -17.34 13.24 -7.90
CA PRO A 47 -17.52 12.94 -9.34
C PRO A 47 -17.64 14.20 -10.19
N LEU A 48 -18.36 15.21 -9.68
CA LEU A 48 -18.58 16.47 -10.37
C LEU A 48 -17.27 17.25 -10.57
N THR A 49 -16.47 17.38 -9.51
CA THR A 49 -15.16 18.07 -9.58
C THR A 49 -14.19 17.31 -10.46
N THR A 50 -14.15 15.99 -10.35
CA THR A 50 -13.31 15.13 -11.18
C THR A 50 -13.68 15.30 -12.66
N GLN A 51 -14.96 15.25 -13.00
CA GLN A 51 -15.41 15.47 -14.40
C GLN A 51 -15.02 16.85 -14.92
N LEU A 52 -15.18 17.90 -14.08
CA LEU A 52 -14.79 19.26 -14.47
C LEU A 52 -13.28 19.38 -14.70
N THR A 53 -12.44 18.83 -13.81
CA THR A 53 -10.98 18.92 -13.98
C THR A 53 -10.51 18.20 -15.24
N TRP A 54 -11.10 17.05 -15.57
CA TRP A 54 -10.82 16.34 -16.82
C TRP A 54 -11.24 17.16 -18.06
N ARG A 55 -12.40 17.81 -18.00
CA ARG A 55 -12.84 18.70 -19.09
C ARG A 55 -11.88 19.88 -19.26
N LEU A 56 -11.55 20.58 -18.15
CA LEU A 56 -10.61 21.71 -18.20
C LEU A 56 -9.23 21.31 -18.73
N ALA A 57 -8.72 20.15 -18.35
CA ALA A 57 -7.46 19.64 -18.89
C ALA A 57 -7.54 19.39 -20.41
N GLY A 58 -8.67 18.84 -20.88
CA GLY A 58 -8.89 18.64 -22.31
C GLY A 58 -9.06 19.94 -23.09
N ASP A 59 -9.71 20.96 -22.49
CA ASP A 59 -9.92 22.27 -23.13
C ASP A 59 -8.61 23.09 -23.19
N LEU A 60 -7.64 22.82 -22.31
CA LEU A 60 -6.39 23.57 -22.19
C LEU A 60 -5.21 22.89 -22.87
N VAL A 61 -5.28 21.62 -23.19
CA VAL A 61 -4.15 20.89 -23.75
C VAL A 61 -3.68 21.49 -25.05
N ASP A 62 -2.36 21.68 -25.19
CA ASP A 62 -1.73 22.10 -26.44
C ASP A 62 -1.80 20.95 -27.45
N THR A 63 -2.43 21.19 -28.60
CA THR A 63 -2.63 20.18 -29.64
C THR A 63 -1.37 19.91 -30.48
N GLU A 64 -0.40 20.81 -30.48
CA GLU A 64 0.88 20.63 -31.18
C GLU A 64 1.89 19.90 -30.28
N ARG A 65 1.88 20.21 -28.98
CA ARG A 65 2.82 19.66 -28.00
C ARG A 65 2.11 19.10 -26.76
N PRO A 66 1.17 18.14 -26.90
CA PRO A 66 0.32 17.70 -25.81
C PRO A 66 1.10 16.99 -24.69
N GLY A 67 2.15 16.25 -25.05
CA GLY A 67 3.02 15.58 -24.10
C GLY A 67 3.78 16.55 -23.20
N ASP A 68 4.36 17.60 -23.80
CA ASP A 68 5.09 18.65 -23.07
C ASP A 68 4.16 19.45 -22.17
N PHE A 69 2.98 19.82 -22.68
CA PHE A 69 1.95 20.51 -21.90
C PHE A 69 1.55 19.71 -20.65
N ASN A 70 1.21 18.46 -20.83
CA ASN A 70 0.78 17.59 -19.73
C ASN A 70 1.89 17.40 -18.69
N GLN A 71 3.13 17.17 -19.12
CA GLN A 71 4.28 17.06 -18.24
C GLN A 71 4.54 18.37 -17.48
N SER A 72 4.49 19.51 -18.16
CA SER A 72 4.68 20.83 -17.54
C SER A 72 3.62 21.11 -16.46
N MET A 73 2.36 20.75 -16.71
CA MET A 73 1.29 20.90 -15.72
C MET A 73 1.48 20.02 -14.49
N MET A 74 1.94 18.78 -14.67
CA MET A 74 2.28 17.89 -13.55
C MET A 74 3.47 18.44 -12.75
N GLU A 75 4.53 18.88 -13.44
CA GLU A 75 5.73 19.42 -12.82
C GLU A 75 5.44 20.74 -12.08
N LEU A 76 4.69 21.65 -12.66
CA LEU A 76 4.23 22.88 -12.00
C LEU A 76 3.53 22.54 -10.66
N GLY A 77 2.66 21.55 -10.67
CA GLY A 77 2.00 21.09 -9.46
C GLY A 77 2.97 20.45 -8.44
N ALA A 78 3.95 19.70 -8.91
CA ALA A 78 4.90 19.00 -8.04
C ALA A 78 5.94 19.96 -7.42
N THR A 79 6.41 20.96 -8.15
CA THR A 79 7.56 21.79 -7.76
C THR A 79 7.17 23.17 -7.25
N VAL A 80 6.25 23.87 -7.94
CA VAL A 80 5.87 25.26 -7.63
C VAL A 80 4.53 25.32 -6.91
N CYS A 81 3.46 24.78 -7.50
CA CYS A 81 2.12 24.82 -6.93
C CYS A 81 1.88 23.68 -5.94
N THR A 82 2.77 23.54 -4.95
CA THR A 82 2.79 22.44 -3.99
C THR A 82 1.57 22.44 -3.05
N PRO A 83 1.22 21.30 -2.41
CA PRO A 83 0.04 21.21 -1.57
C PRO A 83 0.02 22.13 -0.36
N LYS A 84 1.16 22.29 0.33
CA LYS A 84 1.24 23.01 1.61
C LYS A 84 1.86 24.41 1.48
N ASN A 85 2.98 24.51 0.76
CA ASN A 85 3.78 25.72 0.64
C ASN A 85 4.02 26.04 -0.86
N PRO A 86 2.98 26.51 -1.58
CA PRO A 86 3.15 26.87 -2.99
C PRO A 86 3.99 28.14 -3.14
N ASP A 87 4.96 28.09 -4.05
CA ASP A 87 5.75 29.27 -4.41
C ASP A 87 5.03 30.10 -5.47
N CYS A 88 4.11 30.95 -4.98
CA CYS A 88 3.34 31.82 -5.87
C CYS A 88 4.17 32.99 -6.41
N GLY A 89 5.34 33.28 -5.84
CA GLY A 89 6.28 34.31 -6.32
C GLY A 89 6.85 33.93 -7.68
N GLU A 90 7.33 32.71 -7.78
CA GLU A 90 7.98 32.15 -8.97
C GLU A 90 7.00 31.44 -9.94
N CYS A 91 5.69 31.49 -9.63
CA CYS A 91 4.69 30.79 -10.46
C CYS A 91 4.47 31.48 -11.81
N PRO A 92 4.70 30.80 -12.94
CA PRO A 92 4.48 31.39 -14.27
C PRO A 92 3.01 31.70 -14.57
N LEU A 93 2.08 31.08 -13.86
CA LEU A 93 0.65 31.31 -14.00
C LEU A 93 0.09 32.29 -12.97
N ARG A 94 0.98 33.03 -12.29
CA ARG A 94 0.65 33.92 -11.18
C ARG A 94 -0.47 34.92 -11.51
N GLU A 95 -0.37 35.56 -12.64
CA GLU A 95 -1.31 36.62 -13.04
C GLU A 95 -2.69 36.08 -13.47
N HIS A 96 -2.76 34.80 -13.80
CA HIS A 96 -3.99 34.12 -14.21
C HIS A 96 -4.61 33.29 -13.10
N CYS A 97 -4.00 33.28 -11.90
CA CYS A 97 -4.42 32.40 -10.81
C CYS A 97 -5.58 33.01 -10.00
N GLY A 98 -6.79 32.50 -10.23
CA GLY A 98 -7.99 32.98 -9.54
C GLY A 98 -7.93 32.77 -8.02
N ALA A 99 -7.20 31.76 -7.50
CA ALA A 99 -7.08 31.55 -6.04
C ALA A 99 -6.31 32.66 -5.31
N ARG A 100 -5.55 33.49 -6.03
CA ARG A 100 -4.87 34.66 -5.47
C ARG A 100 -5.77 35.89 -5.37
N ASP A 101 -6.82 35.92 -6.18
CA ASP A 101 -7.79 37.01 -6.13
C ASP A 101 -8.61 36.91 -4.86
N LYS A 102 -8.58 38.00 -4.08
CA LYS A 102 -9.32 38.10 -2.81
C LYS A 102 -10.76 38.56 -2.99
N THR A 103 -11.14 38.98 -4.20
CA THR A 103 -12.50 39.38 -4.51
C THR A 103 -13.38 38.16 -4.62
N GLN A 104 -14.25 37.99 -3.67
CA GLN A 104 -15.15 36.84 -3.60
C GLN A 104 -16.57 37.27 -3.94
N ASP A 105 -16.92 37.23 -5.21
CA ASP A 105 -18.31 37.14 -5.62
C ASP A 105 -18.68 35.69 -5.84
N ILE A 106 -19.14 35.06 -4.77
CA ILE A 106 -19.55 33.64 -4.79
C ILE A 106 -21.06 33.61 -4.63
N GLU A 107 -21.77 33.77 -5.71
CA GLU A 107 -23.20 33.50 -5.76
C GLU A 107 -23.43 32.10 -6.34
N ASN A 108 -24.11 31.24 -5.55
CA ASN A 108 -24.76 29.98 -5.95
C ASN A 108 -23.93 28.99 -6.80
N CYS A 109 -22.69 28.75 -6.44
CA CYS A 109 -21.83 27.81 -7.14
C CYS A 109 -21.56 26.55 -6.30
N ASN A 110 -22.01 25.38 -6.74
CA ASN A 110 -21.78 24.10 -6.06
C ASN A 110 -20.29 23.67 -6.05
N LEU A 111 -19.45 24.33 -6.83
CA LEU A 111 -18.03 24.06 -6.96
C LEU A 111 -17.14 25.11 -6.29
N CYS A 112 -17.76 26.16 -5.72
CA CYS A 112 -17.05 27.26 -5.09
C CYS A 112 -16.95 27.05 -3.56
N LEU A 113 -16.02 27.76 -2.91
CA LEU A 113 -15.99 27.88 -1.46
C LEU A 113 -17.04 28.93 -1.03
N THR A 114 -17.81 28.61 -0.01
CA THR A 114 -18.67 29.58 0.63
C THR A 114 -17.84 30.49 1.57
N ARG A 115 -18.35 31.67 1.93
CA ARG A 115 -17.64 32.63 2.80
C ARG A 115 -17.25 32.05 4.15
N ASP A 116 -18.10 31.24 4.74
CA ASP A 116 -17.89 30.54 6.00
C ASP A 116 -16.86 29.41 5.92
N GLN A 117 -16.54 28.95 4.73
CA GLN A 117 -15.57 27.89 4.45
C GLN A 117 -14.18 28.41 4.07
N TYR A 118 -14.07 29.70 3.77
CA TYR A 118 -12.81 30.31 3.37
C TYR A 118 -12.01 30.76 4.60
N GLU A 119 -10.80 30.29 4.71
CA GLU A 119 -9.85 30.66 5.77
C GLU A 119 -8.80 31.62 5.20
N PRO A 120 -8.82 32.93 5.56
CA PRO A 120 -7.90 33.93 5.01
C PRO A 120 -6.41 33.58 5.15
N GLN A 121 -6.02 32.93 6.25
CA GLN A 121 -4.66 32.51 6.54
C GLN A 121 -4.15 31.43 5.60
N LEU A 122 -5.03 30.63 4.98
CA LEU A 122 -4.67 29.57 4.06
C LEU A 122 -4.41 30.09 2.64
N GLY A 123 -4.88 31.31 2.28
CA GLY A 123 -4.70 31.86 0.96
C GLY A 123 -5.07 30.87 -0.15
N VAL A 124 -4.17 30.65 -1.11
CA VAL A 124 -4.40 29.73 -2.24
C VAL A 124 -4.56 28.26 -1.80
N THR A 125 -4.13 27.90 -0.61
CA THR A 125 -4.26 26.53 -0.09
C THR A 125 -5.67 26.17 0.38
N ASN A 126 -6.60 27.15 0.39
CA ASN A 126 -8.04 26.87 0.47
C ASN A 126 -8.51 26.00 -0.70
N TYR A 127 -7.77 25.99 -1.81
CA TYR A 127 -8.13 25.28 -3.04
C TYR A 127 -7.16 24.15 -3.37
N PRO A 128 -7.65 22.98 -3.76
CA PRO A 128 -9.03 22.50 -3.61
C PRO A 128 -9.33 22.15 -2.16
N ARG A 129 -10.61 21.96 -1.86
CA ARG A 129 -11.03 21.43 -0.56
C ARG A 129 -10.49 20.00 -0.38
N LYS A 130 -10.00 19.73 0.81
CA LYS A 130 -9.61 18.37 1.17
C LYS A 130 -10.85 17.59 1.57
N SER A 131 -11.04 16.41 1.00
CA SER A 131 -12.00 15.45 1.53
C SER A 131 -11.73 15.23 3.02
N LYS A 132 -12.77 15.14 3.80
CA LYS A 132 -12.65 14.60 5.17
C LYS A 132 -12.04 13.19 4.99
N LYS A 133 -10.89 12.94 5.61
CA LYS A 133 -10.31 11.61 5.61
C LYS A 133 -11.35 10.64 6.15
N THR A 134 -11.86 9.77 5.31
CA THR A 134 -12.64 8.62 5.76
C THR A 134 -11.72 7.80 6.66
N LEU A 135 -12.18 7.44 7.85
CA LEU A 135 -11.44 6.54 8.73
C LEU A 135 -11.14 5.27 7.94
N SER A 136 -9.90 4.84 7.96
CA SER A 136 -9.51 3.59 7.31
C SER A 136 -10.30 2.46 7.96
N ARG A 137 -10.96 1.63 7.15
CA ARG A 137 -11.64 0.44 7.64
C ARG A 137 -10.59 -0.49 8.24
N GLU A 138 -10.77 -0.89 9.48
CA GLU A 138 -9.94 -1.92 10.10
C GLU A 138 -10.45 -3.31 9.69
N GLN A 139 -9.53 -4.17 9.31
CA GLN A 139 -9.82 -5.53 8.89
C GLN A 139 -8.72 -6.45 9.41
N GLU A 140 -9.10 -7.63 9.88
CA GLU A 140 -8.18 -8.69 10.30
C GLU A 140 -8.20 -9.83 9.28
N THR A 141 -7.02 -10.37 8.99
CA THR A 141 -6.84 -11.50 8.09
C THR A 141 -5.90 -12.52 8.74
N LEU A 142 -6.36 -13.74 8.88
CA LEU A 142 -5.52 -14.85 9.27
C LEU A 142 -4.71 -15.31 8.06
N VAL A 143 -3.42 -15.51 8.23
CA VAL A 143 -2.52 -15.96 7.17
C VAL A 143 -1.70 -17.12 7.67
N VAL A 144 -1.69 -18.24 6.96
CA VAL A 144 -0.87 -19.39 7.33
C VAL A 144 0.20 -19.65 6.28
N VAL A 145 1.46 -19.60 6.70
CA VAL A 145 2.60 -19.98 5.86
C VAL A 145 2.76 -21.49 5.95
N VAL A 146 2.20 -22.19 4.97
CA VAL A 146 2.33 -23.65 4.86
C VAL A 146 3.62 -23.98 4.14
N SER A 147 4.41 -24.86 4.74
CA SER A 147 5.68 -25.33 4.16
C SER A 147 5.71 -26.85 4.10
N CYS A 148 6.21 -27.40 3.01
CA CYS A 148 6.51 -28.81 2.83
C CYS A 148 7.91 -29.03 2.32
N GLU A 149 8.44 -30.23 2.48
CA GLU A 149 9.65 -30.67 1.79
C GLU A 149 9.22 -31.34 0.49
N GLY A 150 9.77 -30.90 -0.64
CA GLY A 150 9.38 -31.39 -1.96
C GLY A 150 10.53 -31.45 -2.93
N GLY A 151 10.42 -32.38 -3.91
CA GLY A 151 11.42 -32.61 -4.92
C GLY A 151 12.52 -33.59 -4.50
N GLU A 152 13.32 -34.04 -5.48
CA GLU A 152 14.39 -35.03 -5.28
C GLU A 152 15.52 -34.56 -4.36
N ASN A 153 15.62 -33.25 -4.13
CA ASN A 153 16.67 -32.62 -3.31
C ASN A 153 16.18 -32.21 -1.89
N GLY A 154 14.94 -32.51 -1.49
CA GLY A 154 14.41 -32.10 -0.18
C GLY A 154 14.26 -30.58 -0.04
N GLU A 155 14.08 -29.87 -1.16
CA GLU A 155 13.94 -28.42 -1.16
C GLU A 155 12.63 -27.98 -0.49
N LYS A 156 12.73 -26.94 0.34
CA LYS A 156 11.58 -26.41 1.05
C LYS A 156 10.70 -25.57 0.13
N LYS A 157 9.42 -25.94 0.04
CA LYS A 157 8.41 -25.24 -0.75
C LYS A 157 7.31 -24.67 0.13
N TYR A 158 6.64 -23.64 -0.38
CA TYR A 158 5.58 -22.91 0.30
C TYR A 158 4.33 -22.92 -0.56
N LEU A 159 3.20 -23.26 0.04
CA LEU A 159 1.91 -23.27 -0.63
C LEU A 159 1.40 -21.84 -0.79
N MET A 160 0.98 -21.52 -2.01
CA MET A 160 0.36 -20.25 -2.36
C MET A 160 -1.03 -20.48 -2.96
N GLU A 161 -1.90 -19.50 -2.85
CA GLU A 161 -3.20 -19.45 -3.52
C GLU A 161 -3.36 -18.15 -4.30
N ARG A 162 -4.24 -18.13 -5.30
CA ARG A 162 -4.61 -16.88 -5.99
C ARG A 162 -5.74 -16.19 -5.25
N ARG A 163 -5.61 -14.88 -5.10
CA ARG A 163 -6.70 -14.03 -4.64
C ARG A 163 -7.87 -14.07 -5.63
N PRO A 164 -9.11 -13.76 -5.17
CA PRO A 164 -10.25 -13.60 -6.08
C PRO A 164 -9.94 -12.61 -7.21
N LYS A 165 -10.57 -12.82 -8.37
CA LYS A 165 -10.39 -11.96 -9.56
C LYS A 165 -10.91 -10.52 -9.38
N THR A 166 -11.60 -10.25 -8.27
CA THR A 166 -12.16 -8.93 -7.93
C THR A 166 -11.75 -8.53 -6.51
N GLY A 167 -11.76 -7.24 -6.22
CA GLY A 167 -11.43 -6.69 -4.90
C GLY A 167 -9.97 -6.25 -4.76
N LEU A 168 -9.54 -6.05 -3.50
CA LEU A 168 -8.20 -5.55 -3.18
C LEU A 168 -7.12 -6.55 -3.63
N LEU A 169 -6.16 -6.10 -4.43
CA LEU A 169 -5.04 -6.92 -4.94
C LEU A 169 -5.51 -8.19 -5.67
N ALA A 170 -6.55 -8.04 -6.51
CA ALA A 170 -7.14 -9.12 -7.28
C ALA A 170 -6.10 -9.91 -8.08
N ASP A 171 -6.29 -11.23 -8.16
CA ASP A 171 -5.49 -12.20 -8.94
C ASP A 171 -4.00 -12.32 -8.55
N LEU A 172 -3.52 -11.58 -7.54
CA LEU A 172 -2.16 -11.76 -7.02
C LEU A 172 -2.04 -13.04 -6.19
N LEU A 173 -0.82 -13.55 -6.12
CA LEU A 173 -0.50 -14.69 -5.25
C LEU A 173 -0.42 -14.25 -3.78
N GLN A 174 -0.94 -15.10 -2.90
CA GLN A 174 -0.86 -14.94 -1.44
C GLN A 174 -0.68 -16.29 -0.76
N PHE A 175 -0.24 -16.28 0.50
CA PHE A 175 -0.35 -17.46 1.36
C PHE A 175 -1.82 -17.77 1.67
N PRO A 176 -2.21 -19.03 1.95
CA PRO A 176 -3.55 -19.37 2.38
C PRO A 176 -4.04 -18.42 3.47
N SER A 177 -5.15 -17.75 3.21
CA SER A 177 -5.62 -16.63 4.02
C SER A 177 -7.13 -16.68 4.22
N LEU A 178 -7.58 -16.18 5.37
CA LEU A 178 -8.99 -16.05 5.72
C LEU A 178 -9.25 -14.65 6.30
N GLU A 179 -10.15 -13.90 5.70
CA GLU A 179 -10.59 -12.60 6.21
C GLU A 179 -11.63 -12.79 7.31
N LEU A 180 -11.41 -12.18 8.48
CA LEU A 180 -12.36 -12.21 9.58
C LEU A 180 -13.44 -11.13 9.41
N PRO A 181 -14.66 -11.33 9.93
CA PRO A 181 -15.70 -10.32 9.95
C PRO A 181 -15.23 -9.07 10.68
N ALA A 182 -15.46 -7.89 10.11
CA ALA A 182 -15.07 -6.62 10.70
C ALA A 182 -15.83 -6.36 12.03
N GLY A 183 -15.11 -5.89 13.05
CA GLY A 183 -15.72 -5.48 14.33
C GLY A 183 -16.03 -6.63 15.29
N GLN A 184 -15.63 -7.86 15.00
CA GLN A 184 -15.77 -8.99 15.93
C GLN A 184 -14.39 -9.41 16.46
N GLU A 185 -14.27 -9.44 17.77
CA GLU A 185 -13.10 -10.00 18.44
C GLU A 185 -13.20 -11.52 18.43
N THR A 186 -12.37 -12.18 17.64
CA THR A 186 -12.35 -13.65 17.50
C THR A 186 -11.31 -14.23 18.44
N LYS A 187 -11.72 -15.21 19.28
CA LYS A 187 -10.82 -15.88 20.22
C LYS A 187 -9.79 -16.72 19.45
N GLU A 188 -8.62 -16.92 20.05
CA GLU A 188 -7.53 -17.69 19.43
C GLU A 188 -7.94 -19.12 19.05
N ALA A 189 -8.73 -19.78 19.90
CA ALA A 189 -9.24 -21.12 19.61
C ALA A 189 -10.12 -21.16 18.35
N ASP A 190 -10.98 -20.15 18.17
CA ASP A 190 -11.84 -20.04 16.99
C ASP A 190 -11.03 -19.74 15.73
N LYS A 191 -9.98 -18.91 15.84
CA LYS A 191 -9.04 -18.64 14.75
C LYS A 191 -8.34 -19.92 14.28
N LEU A 192 -7.90 -20.75 15.23
CA LEU A 192 -7.26 -22.02 14.90
C LEU A 192 -8.23 -23.01 14.24
N ASN A 193 -9.49 -23.07 14.71
CA ASN A 193 -10.52 -23.90 14.08
C ASN A 193 -10.77 -23.48 12.63
N LEU A 194 -10.96 -22.17 12.40
CA LEU A 194 -11.16 -21.63 11.05
C LEU A 194 -9.98 -21.92 10.12
N LEU A 195 -8.75 -21.82 10.63
CA LEU A 195 -7.57 -22.18 9.85
C LEU A 195 -7.46 -23.67 9.57
N THR A 196 -7.87 -24.51 10.53
CA THR A 196 -7.91 -25.97 10.35
C THR A 196 -8.90 -26.34 9.25
N GLU A 197 -10.10 -25.75 9.26
CA GLU A 197 -11.10 -25.94 8.21
C GLU A 197 -10.54 -25.50 6.84
N LYS A 198 -9.95 -24.31 6.77
CA LYS A 198 -9.32 -23.78 5.53
C LYS A 198 -8.21 -24.70 5.02
N LEU A 199 -7.37 -25.24 5.89
CA LEU A 199 -6.29 -26.15 5.49
C LEU A 199 -6.83 -27.52 5.06
N THR A 200 -7.91 -27.99 5.67
CA THR A 200 -8.60 -29.22 5.25
C THR A 200 -9.18 -29.08 3.84
N GLU A 201 -9.74 -27.91 3.48
CA GLU A 201 -10.17 -27.61 2.09
C GLU A 201 -9.02 -27.68 1.09
N LEU A 202 -7.79 -27.45 1.55
CA LEU A 202 -6.56 -27.54 0.74
C LEU A 202 -5.91 -28.94 0.81
N ASN A 203 -6.64 -29.95 1.28
CA ASN A 203 -6.20 -31.34 1.46
C ASN A 203 -5.03 -31.50 2.46
N ILE A 204 -4.95 -30.63 3.45
CA ILE A 204 -4.01 -30.74 4.56
C ILE A 204 -4.76 -31.19 5.80
N TYR A 205 -4.57 -32.44 6.18
CA TYR A 205 -5.27 -33.08 7.28
C TYR A 205 -4.42 -33.06 8.56
N ASP A 206 -5.09 -32.92 9.71
CA ASP A 206 -4.47 -32.82 11.03
C ASP A 206 -3.31 -31.80 11.11
N PRO A 207 -3.53 -30.53 10.69
CA PRO A 207 -2.46 -29.55 10.61
C PRO A 207 -1.99 -29.12 12.01
N VAL A 208 -0.68 -29.11 12.24
CA VAL A 208 -0.09 -28.52 13.44
C VAL A 208 0.19 -27.03 13.15
N ILE A 209 -0.68 -26.16 13.67
CA ILE A 209 -0.66 -24.73 13.43
C ILE A 209 -0.02 -24.02 14.61
N HIS A 210 0.99 -23.18 14.33
CA HIS A 210 1.65 -22.35 15.34
C HIS A 210 1.51 -20.88 14.99
N ARG A 211 1.13 -20.06 15.98
CA ARG A 211 1.12 -18.61 15.83
C ARG A 211 2.55 -18.07 15.74
N VAL A 212 2.77 -17.13 14.82
CA VAL A 212 4.05 -16.48 14.58
C VAL A 212 4.06 -15.10 15.23
N ASP A 213 3.26 -14.15 14.70
CA ASP A 213 3.19 -12.77 15.16
C ASP A 213 2.03 -12.04 14.45
N ASP A 214 1.79 -10.78 14.84
CA ASP A 214 0.85 -9.88 14.16
C ASP A 214 1.61 -8.84 13.34
N LEU A 215 1.09 -8.55 12.16
CA LEU A 215 1.65 -7.57 11.23
C LEU A 215 0.58 -6.60 10.76
N VAL A 216 0.79 -5.29 10.96
CA VAL A 216 -0.10 -4.28 10.42
C VAL A 216 0.43 -3.76 9.08
N HIS A 217 -0.44 -3.75 8.09
CA HIS A 217 -0.19 -3.13 6.79
C HIS A 217 -1.32 -2.15 6.42
N VAL A 218 -0.94 -0.91 6.11
CA VAL A 218 -1.91 0.14 5.76
C VAL A 218 -1.98 0.27 4.25
N PHE A 219 -3.15 0.00 3.69
CA PHE A 219 -3.54 0.35 2.34
C PHE A 219 -4.18 1.75 2.33
N SER A 220 -4.49 2.30 1.15
CA SER A 220 -5.04 3.67 1.03
C SER A 220 -6.28 3.92 1.89
N HIS A 221 -7.13 2.90 2.10
CA HIS A 221 -8.42 3.00 2.80
C HIS A 221 -8.70 1.83 3.75
N ILE A 222 -7.74 0.93 3.92
CA ILE A 222 -7.87 -0.25 4.81
C ILE A 222 -6.61 -0.35 5.66
N LYS A 223 -6.79 -0.46 6.98
CA LYS A 223 -5.75 -0.87 7.92
C LYS A 223 -5.93 -2.37 8.17
N MET A 224 -5.09 -3.17 7.53
CA MET A 224 -5.14 -4.62 7.60
C MET A 224 -4.20 -5.13 8.69
N THR A 225 -4.72 -5.90 9.63
CA THR A 225 -3.93 -6.68 10.59
C THR A 225 -3.86 -8.11 10.09
N TYR A 226 -2.65 -8.58 9.82
CA TYR A 226 -2.39 -9.97 9.49
C TYR A 226 -1.93 -10.71 10.74
N THR A 227 -2.73 -11.66 11.20
CA THR A 227 -2.30 -12.61 12.23
C THR A 227 -1.64 -13.78 11.52
N VAL A 228 -0.31 -13.90 11.69
CA VAL A 228 0.52 -14.84 10.93
C VAL A 228 0.68 -16.16 11.70
N TYR A 229 0.40 -17.24 11.02
CA TYR A 229 0.60 -18.61 11.49
C TYR A 229 1.54 -19.37 10.59
N THR A 230 2.05 -20.49 11.06
CA THR A 230 2.84 -21.44 10.27
C THR A 230 2.33 -22.86 10.48
N CYS A 231 2.37 -23.62 9.40
CA CYS A 231 2.12 -25.06 9.39
C CYS A 231 3.22 -25.73 8.57
N HIS A 232 3.73 -26.84 9.08
CA HIS A 232 4.63 -27.71 8.30
C HIS A 232 3.92 -29.04 8.08
N THR A 233 4.01 -29.58 6.89
CA THR A 233 3.41 -30.85 6.54
C THR A 233 4.35 -31.67 5.66
N ASP A 234 4.36 -32.98 5.87
CA ASP A 234 5.06 -33.95 5.03
C ASP A 234 4.11 -34.55 3.98
N GLN A 235 2.85 -34.12 3.96
CA GLN A 235 1.87 -34.56 2.98
C GLN A 235 2.20 -34.01 1.60
N LEU A 236 1.90 -34.78 0.57
CA LEU A 236 2.00 -34.31 -0.80
C LEU A 236 0.91 -33.26 -1.06
N LEU A 237 1.32 -32.04 -1.37
CA LEU A 237 0.38 -30.95 -1.61
C LEU A 237 0.10 -30.78 -3.10
N ASP A 238 -1.19 -30.74 -3.44
CA ASP A 238 -1.68 -30.29 -4.75
C ASP A 238 -1.89 -28.77 -4.69
N GLY A 239 -1.18 -28.01 -5.55
CA GLY A 239 -1.35 -26.58 -5.59
C GLY A 239 -0.14 -25.82 -6.13
N LEU A 240 -0.19 -24.51 -5.95
CA LEU A 240 0.89 -23.60 -6.37
C LEU A 240 1.99 -23.64 -5.31
N LEU A 241 3.02 -24.43 -5.54
CA LEU A 241 4.17 -24.57 -4.64
C LEU A 241 5.34 -23.75 -5.19
N PHE A 242 5.90 -22.90 -4.33
CA PHE A 242 7.02 -22.02 -4.67
C PHE A 242 8.18 -22.24 -3.72
N THR A 243 9.39 -22.28 -4.27
CA THR A 243 10.62 -22.14 -3.48
C THR A 243 10.73 -20.71 -2.95
N GLU A 244 11.70 -20.44 -2.08
CA GLU A 244 11.97 -19.08 -1.59
C GLU A 244 12.36 -18.14 -2.74
N GLU A 245 13.18 -18.60 -3.68
CA GLU A 245 13.64 -17.81 -4.82
C GLU A 245 12.50 -17.49 -5.79
N GLU A 246 11.67 -18.48 -6.08
CA GLU A 246 10.46 -18.28 -6.91
C GLU A 246 9.47 -17.32 -6.26
N PHE A 247 9.29 -17.37 -4.92
CA PHE A 247 8.45 -16.43 -4.19
C PHE A 247 8.94 -14.98 -4.30
N GLU A 248 10.26 -14.77 -4.25
CA GLU A 248 10.85 -13.42 -4.37
C GLU A 248 10.58 -12.79 -5.75
N SER A 249 10.53 -13.62 -6.79
CA SER A 249 10.33 -13.20 -8.19
C SER A 249 8.87 -13.20 -8.65
N CYS A 250 7.96 -13.87 -7.93
CA CYS A 250 6.57 -13.98 -8.35
C CYS A 250 5.73 -12.73 -8.00
N GLY A 251 4.55 -12.62 -8.64
CA GLY A 251 3.60 -11.52 -8.46
C GLY A 251 2.86 -11.56 -7.13
N THR A 252 3.56 -11.20 -6.04
CA THR A 252 2.98 -11.08 -4.69
C THR A 252 2.91 -9.63 -4.21
N SER A 253 1.99 -9.36 -3.27
CA SER A 253 1.89 -8.04 -2.66
C SER A 253 3.03 -7.76 -1.66
N THR A 254 3.31 -6.47 -1.44
CA THR A 254 4.26 -6.05 -0.38
C THR A 254 3.85 -6.56 1.00
N ALA A 255 2.55 -6.72 1.27
CA ALA A 255 2.04 -7.28 2.51
C ALA A 255 2.49 -8.75 2.67
N MET A 256 2.36 -9.57 1.63
CA MET A 256 2.80 -10.98 1.66
C MET A 256 4.32 -11.11 1.80
N LYS A 257 5.11 -10.23 1.18
CA LYS A 257 6.57 -10.17 1.40
C LYS A 257 6.92 -9.86 2.86
N LYS A 258 6.17 -8.98 3.51
CA LYS A 258 6.33 -8.70 4.96
C LYS A 258 5.92 -9.90 5.83
N VAL A 259 4.81 -10.58 5.50
CA VAL A 259 4.38 -11.82 6.18
C VAL A 259 5.48 -12.87 6.11
N PHE A 260 6.04 -13.11 4.94
CA PHE A 260 7.12 -14.09 4.77
C PHE A 260 8.38 -13.72 5.54
N LYS A 261 8.76 -12.44 5.55
CA LYS A 261 9.88 -11.94 6.35
C LYS A 261 9.64 -12.13 7.86
N CYS A 262 8.43 -11.88 8.35
CA CYS A 262 8.04 -12.12 9.73
C CYS A 262 8.23 -13.60 10.11
N PHE A 263 7.72 -14.51 9.30
CA PHE A 263 7.89 -15.95 9.45
C PHE A 263 9.38 -16.39 9.47
N LYS A 264 10.21 -15.86 8.57
CA LYS A 264 11.65 -16.18 8.53
C LYS A 264 12.39 -15.70 9.78
N ASN A 265 12.06 -14.51 10.28
CA ASN A 265 12.68 -13.94 11.48
C ASN A 265 12.41 -14.78 12.73
N GLN A 266 11.20 -15.26 12.92
CA GLN A 266 10.88 -16.13 14.07
C GLN A 266 11.66 -17.44 14.03
N LYS A 267 11.79 -18.08 12.85
CA LYS A 267 12.62 -19.28 12.70
C LYS A 267 14.08 -19.05 13.11
N ASN A 268 14.63 -17.90 12.75
CA ASN A 268 15.99 -17.55 13.10
C ASN A 268 16.18 -17.33 14.61
N LEU A 269 15.18 -16.75 15.29
CA LEU A 269 15.18 -16.59 16.75
C LEU A 269 15.09 -17.94 17.47
N GLN A 270 14.22 -18.84 17.01
CA GLN A 270 14.11 -20.18 17.55
C GLN A 270 15.39 -21.03 17.33
N ARG A 271 16.02 -20.91 16.16
CA ARG A 271 17.32 -21.56 15.86
C ARG A 271 18.43 -21.03 16.77
N LYS A 272 18.46 -19.72 17.04
CA LYS A 272 19.43 -19.12 17.97
C LYS A 272 19.22 -19.61 19.40
N LYS A 273 17.97 -19.66 19.89
CA LYS A 273 17.64 -20.21 21.23
C LYS A 273 18.07 -21.68 21.37
N LYS A 274 17.77 -22.54 20.40
CA LYS A 274 18.18 -23.94 20.40
C LYS A 274 19.71 -24.14 20.30
N LYS A 275 20.46 -23.19 19.71
CA LYS A 275 21.93 -23.23 19.72
C LYS A 275 22.51 -22.85 21.08
N VAL A 276 21.91 -21.84 21.76
CA VAL A 276 22.36 -21.43 23.10
C VAL A 276 22.09 -22.53 24.14
N GLU A 277 20.99 -23.25 24.02
CA GLU A 277 20.66 -24.39 24.91
C GLU A 277 21.54 -25.63 24.70
N LYS A 278 22.22 -25.74 23.54
CA LYS A 278 23.11 -26.86 23.20
C LYS A 278 24.59 -26.59 23.47
N GLU A 279 25.00 -25.36 23.81
CA GLU A 279 26.38 -25.12 24.26
C GLU A 279 26.51 -25.58 25.72
N PRO A 280 27.38 -26.56 26.00
CA PRO A 280 27.62 -26.99 27.37
C PRO A 280 28.25 -25.83 28.14
N ASP A 281 27.73 -25.62 29.34
CA ASP A 281 28.18 -24.63 30.31
C ASP A 281 29.71 -24.55 30.34
N LYS A 282 30.28 -23.54 29.69
CA LYS A 282 31.71 -23.24 29.85
C LYS A 282 31.88 -22.76 31.26
N LYS A 283 32.32 -23.68 32.17
CA LYS A 283 32.66 -23.39 33.54
C LYS A 283 33.41 -22.07 33.59
N GLN A 284 32.80 -21.04 34.21
CA GLN A 284 33.46 -19.81 34.53
C GLN A 284 34.79 -20.10 35.22
N PRO A 285 35.91 -19.56 34.78
CA PRO A 285 37.18 -19.73 35.48
C PRO A 285 37.03 -19.17 36.90
N ASN A 286 37.36 -20.02 37.86
CA ASN A 286 37.23 -19.72 39.27
C ASN A 286 38.09 -18.46 39.61
N ILE A 287 37.45 -17.37 40.05
CA ILE A 287 38.06 -16.11 40.39
C ILE A 287 39.26 -16.29 41.40
N LYS A 288 39.31 -17.36 42.16
CA LYS A 288 40.40 -17.72 43.05
C LYS A 288 41.75 -17.99 42.37
N SER A 289 41.78 -18.23 41.04
CA SER A 289 43.04 -18.42 40.32
C SER A 289 43.77 -17.15 39.97
N PHE A 290 43.13 -16.00 40.06
CA PHE A 290 43.73 -14.69 39.75
C PHE A 290 44.50 -14.04 40.94
N PHE A 291 44.30 -14.56 42.15
CA PHE A 291 44.94 -13.99 43.37
C PHE A 291 46.07 -14.86 43.92
N LYS A 292 46.86 -15.51 43.09
CA LYS A 292 48.16 -16.02 43.55
C LYS A 292 49.20 -14.88 43.48
N VAL A 293 49.29 -14.19 44.62
CA VAL A 293 50.40 -13.25 44.91
C VAL A 293 51.70 -14.05 44.92
N LYS A 294 52.65 -13.67 44.10
CA LYS A 294 54.05 -14.13 44.23
C LYS A 294 54.68 -13.41 45.37
N ASN A 295 54.92 -14.14 46.48
CA ASN A 295 55.84 -13.68 47.50
C ASN A 295 57.29 -13.85 46.97
N CYS A 296 58.01 -12.76 46.93
CA CYS A 296 59.45 -12.68 47.07
C CYS A 296 59.74 -11.57 48.05
#